data_1b3a57a9b10873810a0c2b98983afc9b
#
_entry.id   1b3a57a9b10873810a0c2b98983afc9b
#
_cell.length_a   1.000
_cell.length_b   1.000
_cell.length_c   1.000
_cell.angle_alpha   90.00
_cell.angle_beta   90.00
_cell.angle_gamma   90.00
#
_symmetry.space_group_name_H-M   'P 1'
#
loop_
_entity.id
_entity.type
_entity.pdbx_description
1 polymer ?
#
loop_
_entity_poly.entity_id
_entity_poly.type
_entity_poly.pdbx_seq_one_letter_code
_entity_poly.pdbx_strand_id
1 'polypeptide(L)' 'MITFKKTFDYYATDGELDSYVHSILETLIGDLDDEVQVAVTEDDDHRYVTLNIFDRVLH' A
#
# COMPACT_ATOMS: atom_id res chain seq x y z
N MET A 1 13.55 -2.02 -4.04
CA MET A 1 12.08 -2.11 -3.94
C MET A 1 11.68 -2.52 -2.56
N ILE A 2 10.68 -1.84 -2.01
CA ILE A 2 10.13 -2.16 -0.71
C ILE A 2 8.68 -2.59 -0.91
N THR A 3 8.30 -3.70 -0.29
CA THR A 3 6.93 -4.21 -0.41
C THR A 3 6.28 -4.27 0.96
N PHE A 4 5.11 -3.66 1.06
CA PHE A 4 4.26 -3.76 2.24
C PHE A 4 2.99 -4.49 1.88
N LYS A 5 2.60 -5.43 2.72
CA LYS A 5 1.37 -6.16 2.53
C LYS A 5 0.63 -6.24 3.84
N LYS A 6 -0.67 -5.95 3.80
CA LYS A 6 -1.51 -6.06 4.99
C LYS A 6 -2.79 -6.80 4.64
N THR A 7 -3.20 -7.67 5.55
CA THR A 7 -4.44 -8.41 5.45
C THR A 7 -5.51 -7.73 6.28
N PHE A 8 -6.67 -7.51 5.67
CA PHE A 8 -7.83 -6.92 6.33
C PHE A 8 -8.96 -7.94 6.36
N ASP A 9 -9.88 -7.73 7.30
CA ASP A 9 -11.12 -8.48 7.33
C ASP A 9 -11.88 -8.23 6.01
N TYR A 10 -12.61 -9.22 5.56
CA TYR A 10 -13.43 -9.10 4.36
C TYR A 10 -14.37 -7.90 4.42
N TYR A 11 -14.87 -7.57 5.61
CA TYR A 11 -15.80 -6.47 5.80
C TYR A 11 -15.14 -5.11 6.00
N ALA A 12 -13.82 -5.04 5.89
CA ALA A 12 -13.12 -3.77 5.97
C ALA A 12 -13.59 -2.85 4.85
N THR A 13 -13.79 -1.58 5.19
CA THR A 13 -14.27 -0.60 4.22
C THR A 13 -13.13 -0.13 3.32
N ASP A 14 -13.50 0.42 2.16
CA ASP A 14 -12.51 1.01 1.27
C ASP A 14 -11.78 2.16 1.95
N GLY A 15 -12.46 2.90 2.83
CA GLY A 15 -11.83 3.96 3.60
C GLY A 15 -10.74 3.46 4.52
N GLU A 16 -10.91 2.28 5.11
CA GLU A 16 -9.88 1.68 5.96
C GLU A 16 -8.64 1.30 5.15
N LEU A 17 -8.84 0.71 3.99
CA LEU A 17 -7.74 0.35 3.11
C LEU A 17 -6.99 1.59 2.63
N ASP A 18 -7.72 2.61 2.24
CA ASP A 18 -7.15 3.86 1.78
C ASP A 18 -6.36 4.56 2.90
N SER A 19 -6.89 4.56 4.12
CA SER A 19 -6.18 5.12 5.27
C SER A 19 -4.86 4.42 5.53
N TYR A 20 -4.82 3.12 5.37
CA TYR A 20 -3.58 2.36 5.52
C TYR A 20 -2.55 2.79 4.46
N VAL A 21 -2.99 2.89 3.21
CA VAL A 21 -2.11 3.34 2.13
C VAL A 21 -1.56 4.74 2.43
N HIS A 22 -2.44 5.65 2.82
CA HIS A 22 -2.04 7.02 3.15
C HIS A 22 -1.03 7.07 4.29
N SER A 23 -1.27 6.28 5.35
CA SER A 23 -0.36 6.25 6.49
C SER A 23 1.04 5.84 6.09
N ILE A 24 1.15 4.83 5.24
CA ILE A 24 2.46 4.36 4.79
C ILE A 24 3.13 5.41 3.92
N LEU A 25 2.38 5.99 2.99
CA LEU A 25 2.94 7.00 2.10
C LEU A 25 3.42 8.22 2.86
N GLU A 26 2.66 8.67 3.84
CA GLU A 26 3.05 9.83 4.64
C GLU A 26 4.26 9.55 5.52
N THR A 27 4.38 8.34 6.03
CA THR A 27 5.46 8.00 6.95
C THR A 27 6.77 7.73 6.24
N LEU A 28 6.71 7.07 5.08
CA LEU A 28 7.90 6.56 4.41
C LEU A 28 8.34 7.39 3.23
N ILE A 29 7.43 8.11 2.62
CA ILE A 29 7.72 8.86 1.40
C ILE A 29 7.53 10.34 1.68
N GLY A 30 8.51 10.94 2.34
CA GLY A 30 8.51 12.38 2.56
C GLY A 30 8.70 13.16 1.27
N ASP A 31 9.52 12.62 0.37
CA ASP A 31 9.72 13.16 -0.96
C ASP A 31 9.12 12.21 -1.96
N LEU A 32 8.36 12.72 -2.89
CA LEU A 32 7.58 11.94 -3.82
C LEU A 32 8.36 11.54 -5.08
N ASP A 33 9.64 11.30 -4.94
CA ASP A 33 10.43 10.86 -6.07
C ASP A 33 10.31 9.35 -6.31
N ASP A 34 9.69 8.66 -5.40
CA ASP A 34 9.51 7.21 -5.51
C ASP A 34 8.23 6.89 -6.25
N GLU A 35 8.28 5.84 -7.04
CA GLU A 35 7.10 5.32 -7.70
C GLU A 35 6.43 4.30 -6.80
N VAL A 36 5.12 4.41 -6.62
CA VAL A 36 4.35 3.52 -5.77
C VAL A 36 3.28 2.84 -6.59
N GLN A 37 3.19 1.54 -6.46
CA GLN A 37 2.10 0.76 -7.03
C GLN A 37 1.27 0.18 -5.89
N VAL A 38 -0.04 0.34 -6.00
CA VAL A 38 -0.98 -0.19 -5.02
C VAL A 38 -1.84 -1.24 -5.69
N ALA A 39 -1.90 -2.41 -5.09
CA ALA A 39 -2.77 -3.48 -5.56
C ALA A 39 -3.70 -3.90 -4.42
N VAL A 40 -4.97 -4.07 -4.74
CA VAL A 40 -5.95 -4.55 -3.79
C VAL A 40 -6.54 -5.83 -4.36
N THR A 41 -6.48 -6.89 -3.58
CA THR A 41 -7.08 -8.18 -3.93
C THR A 41 -7.95 -8.65 -2.79
N GLU A 42 -8.83 -9.60 -3.05
CA GLU A 42 -9.68 -10.16 -2.00
C GLU A 42 -9.97 -11.62 -2.29
N ASP A 43 -10.25 -12.36 -1.22
CA ASP A 43 -10.74 -13.72 -1.32
C ASP A 43 -12.05 -13.84 -0.51
N ASP A 44 -12.47 -15.07 -0.18
CA ASP A 44 -13.73 -15.27 0.51
C ASP A 44 -13.74 -14.73 1.95
N ASP A 45 -12.57 -14.62 2.56
CA ASP A 45 -12.47 -14.31 3.99
C ASP A 45 -11.74 -13.01 4.30
N HIS A 46 -10.91 -12.53 3.37
CA HIS A 46 -10.02 -11.41 3.66
C HIS A 46 -9.84 -10.51 2.45
N ARG A 47 -9.41 -9.29 2.73
CA ARG A 47 -8.96 -8.34 1.71
C ARG A 47 -7.49 -8.04 1.96
N TYR A 48 -6.75 -7.87 0.89
CA TYR A 48 -5.30 -7.68 0.95
C TYR A 48 -4.91 -6.41 0.23
N VAL A 49 -4.06 -5.63 0.88
CA VAL A 49 -3.47 -4.44 0.26
C VAL A 49 -1.98 -4.65 0.13
N THR A 50 -1.47 -4.46 -1.05
CA THR A 50 -0.03 -4.57 -1.32
C THR A 50 0.46 -3.26 -1.90
N LEU A 51 1.53 -2.73 -1.29
CA LEU A 51 2.22 -1.55 -1.80
C LEU A 51 3.61 -1.95 -2.22
N ASN A 52 3.96 -1.61 -3.44
CA ASN A 52 5.32 -1.76 -3.95
C ASN A 52 5.90 -0.38 -4.18
N ILE A 53 6.99 -0.10 -3.50
CA ILE A 53 7.66 1.20 -3.60
C ILE A 53 8.98 0.99 -4.33
N PHE A 54 9.12 1.65 -5.46
CA PHE A 54 10.30 1.53 -6.30
C PHE A 54 11.15 2.79 -6.14
N ASP A 55 12.38 2.61 -5.67
CA ASP A 55 13.31 3.71 -5.60
C ASP A 55 13.68 4.17 -6.99
N ARG A 56 13.53 5.45 -7.22
CA ARG A 56 14.08 6.08 -8.42
C ARG A 56 15.52 6.41 -8.18
N VAL A 57 16.34 5.43 -8.26
CA VAL A 57 17.76 5.70 -8.16
C VAL A 57 18.24 6.15 -9.52
N LEU A 58 18.64 7.39 -9.57
CA LEU A 58 19.21 7.95 -10.79
C LEU A 58 20.71 7.76 -10.79
N HIS A 59 21.18 7.16 -11.80
CA HIS A 59 22.62 6.96 -11.97
C HIS A 59 23.12 7.71 -13.17
#